data_c487a1108b2fbe4dfb08806351c563bd
#
_entry.id   c487a1108b2fbe4dfb08806351c563bd
#
_cell.length_a   1.000
_cell.length_b   1.000
_cell.length_c   1.000
_cell.angle_alpha   90.00
_cell.angle_beta   90.00
_cell.angle_gamma   90.00
#
_symmetry.space_group_name_H-M   'P 1'
#
loop_
_entity.id
_entity.type
_entity.pdbx_description
1 polymer ?
#
loop_
_entity_poly.entity_id
_entity_poly.type
_entity_poly.pdbx_seq_one_letter_code
_entity_poly.pdbx_strand_id
1 'polypeptide(L)'
;MIKPFKINIPDKELEKIYTKVKNYPWHEMPDDGGWEYGTNFDYMKEISNYWVKSFDWRKHEAEINKFSNFKTNVDNIDIHFIHEKGSGPNPTPLLLM
;
A
#
# COMPACT_ATOMS: atom_id res chain seq x y z
N MET A 1 -17.52 -3.39 -17.39
CA MET A 1 -16.58 -4.25 -18.17
C MET A 1 -15.28 -4.41 -17.40
N ILE A 2 -14.76 -5.61 -17.33
CA ILE A 2 -13.46 -5.90 -16.70
C ILE A 2 -12.33 -5.56 -17.66
N LYS A 3 -11.37 -4.76 -17.20
CA LYS A 3 -10.20 -4.35 -18.00
C LYS A 3 -8.90 -4.72 -17.29
N PRO A 4 -7.86 -5.19 -18.01
CA PRO A 4 -6.52 -5.31 -17.44
C PRO A 4 -6.06 -3.97 -16.88
N PHE A 5 -5.34 -4.03 -15.74
CA PHE A 5 -4.86 -2.86 -15.05
C PHE A 5 -3.40 -3.03 -14.64
N LYS A 6 -2.61 -2.00 -14.81
CA LYS A 6 -1.23 -1.96 -14.33
C LYS A 6 -1.09 -0.81 -13.35
N ILE A 7 -0.57 -1.11 -12.17
CA ILE A 7 -0.28 -0.08 -11.17
C ILE A 7 0.93 0.71 -11.65
N ASN A 8 0.76 2.00 -11.75
CA ASN A 8 1.83 2.93 -12.12
C ASN A 8 1.57 4.28 -11.44
N ILE A 9 2.05 4.40 -10.21
CA ILE A 9 1.89 5.63 -9.44
C ILE A 9 2.84 6.69 -10.01
N PRO A 10 2.36 7.87 -10.41
CA PRO A 10 3.21 8.92 -10.94
C PRO A 10 4.31 9.34 -9.95
N ASP A 11 5.50 9.62 -10.44
CA ASP A 11 6.63 10.10 -9.62
C ASP A 11 6.25 11.30 -8.76
N LYS A 12 5.49 12.22 -9.32
CA LYS A 12 4.97 13.40 -8.61
C LYS A 12 4.15 13.04 -7.36
N GLU A 13 3.34 11.98 -7.42
CA GLU A 13 2.57 11.51 -6.25
C GLU A 13 3.48 10.87 -5.20
N LEU A 14 4.47 10.10 -5.62
CA LEU A 14 5.46 9.53 -4.70
C LEU A 14 6.28 10.63 -4.01
N GLU A 15 6.71 11.65 -4.74
CA GLU A 15 7.41 12.80 -4.17
C GLU A 15 6.57 13.55 -3.13
N LYS A 16 5.28 13.75 -3.39
CA LYS A 16 4.35 14.33 -2.40
C LYS A 16 4.28 13.51 -1.11
N ILE A 17 4.19 12.18 -1.25
CA ILE A 17 4.13 11.28 -0.10
C ILE A 17 5.42 11.37 0.71
N TYR A 18 6.58 11.26 0.05
CA TYR A 18 7.89 11.40 0.70
C TYR A 18 8.05 12.73 1.42
N THR A 19 7.66 13.82 0.78
CA THR A 19 7.73 15.15 1.37
C THR A 19 6.86 15.25 2.64
N LYS A 20 5.64 14.72 2.59
CA LYS A 20 4.74 14.70 3.76
C LYS A 20 5.30 13.86 4.91
N VAL A 21 5.84 12.69 4.63
CA VAL A 21 6.44 11.82 5.65
C VAL A 21 7.69 12.48 6.25
N LYS A 22 8.56 13.03 5.42
CA LYS A 22 9.79 13.70 5.84
C LYS A 22 9.53 14.92 6.70
N ASN A 23 8.51 15.71 6.37
CA ASN A 23 8.20 16.98 7.01
C ASN A 23 7.04 16.87 8.02
N TYR A 24 6.68 15.65 8.44
CA TYR A 24 5.61 15.46 9.38
C TYR A 24 5.89 16.20 10.70
N PRO A 25 4.97 17.08 11.17
CA PRO A 25 5.16 17.84 12.40
C PRO A 25 4.85 16.94 13.60
N TRP A 26 5.89 16.36 14.21
CA TRP A 26 5.74 15.52 15.39
C TRP A 26 5.27 16.35 16.58
N HIS A 27 4.28 15.84 17.29
CA HIS A 27 3.81 16.41 18.55
C HIS A 27 4.42 15.66 19.73
N GLU A 28 4.42 16.31 20.90
CA GLU A 28 4.85 15.65 22.12
C GLU A 28 3.82 14.62 22.58
N MET A 29 4.33 13.54 23.15
CA MET A 29 3.52 12.50 23.77
C MET A 29 3.76 12.49 25.27
N PRO A 30 2.79 12.03 26.10
CA PRO A 30 3.03 11.81 27.52
C PRO A 30 4.26 10.93 27.74
N ASP A 31 5.08 11.25 28.73
CA ASP A 31 6.36 10.62 29.02
C ASP A 31 6.25 9.11 29.26
N ASP A 32 5.13 8.66 29.81
CA ASP A 32 4.81 7.26 30.08
C ASP A 32 3.99 6.60 28.98
N GLY A 33 3.91 7.25 27.80
CA GLY A 33 3.00 6.86 26.72
C GLY A 33 3.24 5.48 26.17
N GLY A 34 4.49 5.05 25.97
CA GLY A 34 4.82 3.75 25.40
C GLY A 34 3.84 3.32 24.29
N TRP A 35 3.19 2.17 24.50
CA TRP A 35 2.10 1.67 23.66
C TRP A 35 0.71 1.79 24.30
N GLU A 36 0.65 2.32 25.51
CA GLU A 36 -0.58 2.33 26.33
C GLU A 36 -1.67 3.24 25.75
N TYR A 37 -1.28 4.38 25.20
CA TYR A 37 -2.21 5.35 24.59
C TYR A 37 -2.32 5.25 23.06
N GLY A 38 -1.67 4.26 22.47
CA GLY A 38 -1.64 4.08 21.03
C GLY A 38 -0.26 3.69 20.54
N THR A 39 0.03 3.97 19.27
CA THR A 39 1.32 3.63 18.68
C THR A 39 2.45 4.41 19.34
N ASN A 40 3.52 3.70 19.70
CA ASN A 40 4.70 4.30 20.30
C ASN A 40 5.30 5.38 19.39
N PHE A 41 5.59 6.52 19.96
CA PHE A 41 6.08 7.70 19.26
C PHE A 41 7.46 7.50 18.61
N ASP A 42 8.40 6.94 19.34
CA ASP A 42 9.75 6.67 18.83
C ASP A 42 9.72 5.63 17.71
N TYR A 43 8.89 4.61 17.85
CA TYR A 43 8.67 3.61 16.81
C TYR A 43 8.10 4.24 15.52
N MET A 44 7.17 5.18 15.63
CA MET A 44 6.63 5.89 14.46
C MET A 44 7.69 6.75 13.76
N LYS A 45 8.57 7.38 14.52
CA LYS A 45 9.72 8.10 13.96
C LYS A 45 10.68 7.18 13.23
N GLU A 46 10.96 6.02 13.81
CA GLU A 46 11.81 5.01 13.20
C GLU A 46 11.24 4.50 11.88
N ILE A 47 9.95 4.16 11.84
CA ILE A 47 9.26 3.76 10.61
C ILE A 47 9.28 4.88 9.56
N SER A 48 9.05 6.11 9.97
CA SER A 48 9.08 7.26 9.07
C SER A 48 10.46 7.46 8.45
N ASN A 49 11.52 7.30 9.23
CA ASN A 49 12.89 7.32 8.73
C ASN A 49 13.17 6.18 7.75
N TYR A 50 12.74 4.97 8.08
CA TYR A 50 12.85 3.83 7.17
C TYR A 50 12.13 4.10 5.84
N TRP A 51 10.90 4.64 5.91
CA TRP A 51 10.12 4.96 4.72
C TRP A 51 10.86 5.92 3.79
N VAL A 52 11.39 7.00 4.34
CA VAL A 52 12.08 8.02 3.54
C VAL A 52 13.42 7.54 3.00
N LYS A 53 14.16 6.73 3.76
CA LYS A 53 15.55 6.36 3.43
C LYS A 53 15.69 5.02 2.70
N SER A 54 14.84 4.06 3.01
CA SER A 54 15.08 2.66 2.62
C SER A 54 13.93 1.99 1.90
N PHE A 55 12.69 2.44 2.11
CA PHE A 55 11.53 1.86 1.45
C PHE A 55 11.49 2.26 -0.02
N ASP A 56 11.40 1.26 -0.89
CA ASP A 56 11.32 1.45 -2.35
C ASP A 56 9.95 0.99 -2.86
N TRP A 57 9.05 1.95 -3.08
CA TRP A 57 7.73 1.69 -3.64
C TRP A 57 7.82 1.01 -5.01
N ARG A 58 8.74 1.43 -5.88
CA ARG A 58 8.85 0.88 -7.24
C ARG A 58 9.13 -0.61 -7.26
N LYS A 59 9.88 -1.10 -6.29
CA LYS A 59 10.10 -2.53 -6.10
C LYS A 59 8.79 -3.26 -5.78
N HIS A 60 8.01 -2.75 -4.84
CA HIS A 60 6.72 -3.33 -4.45
C HIS A 60 5.69 -3.21 -5.57
N GLU A 61 5.64 -2.08 -6.26
CA GLU A 61 4.78 -1.89 -7.43
C GLU A 61 5.07 -2.94 -8.51
N ALA A 62 6.35 -3.20 -8.80
CA ALA A 62 6.75 -4.23 -9.74
C ALA A 62 6.34 -5.64 -9.28
N GLU A 63 6.44 -5.94 -7.99
CA GLU A 63 6.00 -7.23 -7.43
C GLU A 63 4.48 -7.41 -7.56
N ILE A 64 3.69 -6.39 -7.24
CA ILE A 64 2.22 -6.44 -7.38
C ILE A 64 1.83 -6.59 -8.86
N ASN A 65 2.55 -5.92 -9.76
CA ASN A 65 2.29 -5.99 -11.20
C ASN A 65 2.66 -7.33 -11.86
N LYS A 66 3.30 -8.25 -11.13
CA LYS A 66 3.49 -9.63 -11.60
C LYS A 66 2.19 -10.44 -11.58
N PHE A 67 1.25 -10.02 -10.74
CA PHE A 67 -0.09 -10.64 -10.70
C PHE A 67 -0.99 -10.08 -11.80
N SER A 68 -2.03 -10.84 -12.12
CA SER A 68 -3.06 -10.44 -13.09
C SER A 68 -4.02 -9.44 -12.45
N ASN A 69 -3.72 -8.17 -12.62
CA ASN A 69 -4.48 -7.06 -12.07
C ASN A 69 -5.58 -6.60 -13.04
N PHE A 70 -6.75 -6.27 -12.51
CA PHE A 70 -7.90 -5.81 -13.27
C PHE A 70 -8.62 -4.67 -12.57
N LYS A 71 -9.37 -3.91 -13.35
CA LYS A 71 -10.37 -2.95 -12.86
C LYS A 71 -11.73 -3.22 -13.48
N THR A 72 -12.75 -3.00 -12.70
CA THR A 72 -14.14 -2.96 -13.15
C THR A 72 -14.89 -1.83 -12.47
N ASN A 73 -16.01 -1.41 -13.06
CA ASN A 73 -16.87 -0.42 -12.45
C ASN A 73 -18.16 -1.09 -11.95
N VAL A 74 -18.48 -0.86 -10.68
CA VAL A 74 -19.72 -1.31 -10.04
C VAL A 74 -20.36 -0.10 -9.38
N ASP A 75 -21.59 0.23 -9.80
CA ASP A 75 -22.35 1.38 -9.26
C ASP A 75 -21.55 2.69 -9.23
N ASN A 76 -20.84 2.99 -10.33
CA ASN A 76 -19.98 4.17 -10.49
C ASN A 76 -18.74 4.19 -9.58
N ILE A 77 -18.37 3.07 -8.99
CA ILE A 77 -17.16 2.92 -8.20
C ILE A 77 -16.19 2.00 -8.95
N ASP A 78 -14.97 2.48 -9.17
CA ASP A 78 -13.91 1.66 -9.74
C ASP A 78 -13.34 0.71 -8.70
N ILE A 79 -13.39 -0.58 -9.00
CA ILE A 79 -12.86 -1.64 -8.14
C ILE A 79 -11.65 -2.25 -8.80
N HIS A 80 -10.52 -2.22 -8.11
CA HIS A 80 -9.30 -2.93 -8.48
C HIS A 80 -9.29 -4.30 -7.80
N PHE A 81 -8.92 -5.35 -8.54
CA PHE A 81 -8.80 -6.70 -8.02
C PHE A 81 -7.72 -7.49 -8.74
N ILE A 82 -7.27 -8.55 -8.11
CA ILE A 82 -6.35 -9.53 -8.68
C ILE A 82 -7.14 -10.81 -8.94
N HIS A 83 -6.97 -11.38 -10.13
CA HIS A 83 -7.56 -12.66 -10.46
C HIS A 83 -6.49 -13.58 -11.05
N GLU A 84 -6.08 -14.57 -10.27
CA GLU A 84 -5.18 -15.62 -10.71
C GLU A 84 -5.94 -16.92 -10.88
N LYS A 85 -5.65 -17.62 -11.97
CA LYS A 85 -6.23 -18.94 -12.20
C LYS A 85 -5.54 -19.98 -11.32
N GLY A 86 -6.33 -20.85 -10.73
CA GLY A 86 -5.81 -22.00 -9.99
C GLY A 86 -5.05 -22.99 -10.88
N SER A 87 -4.24 -23.83 -10.27
CA SER A 87 -3.53 -24.93 -10.93
C SER A 87 -4.36 -26.21 -10.91
N GLY A 88 -4.13 -27.09 -11.90
CA GLY A 88 -4.79 -28.37 -12.01
C GLY A 88 -6.09 -28.35 -12.83
N PRO A 89 -6.75 -29.52 -12.98
CA PRO A 89 -7.88 -29.67 -13.91
C PRO A 89 -9.18 -29.02 -13.42
N ASN A 90 -9.42 -28.96 -12.11
CA ASN A 90 -10.65 -28.41 -11.53
C ASN A 90 -10.35 -27.61 -10.24
N PRO A 91 -9.68 -26.45 -10.35
CA PRO A 91 -9.37 -25.65 -9.16
C PRO A 91 -10.63 -25.07 -8.54
N THR A 92 -10.72 -25.14 -7.22
CA THR A 92 -11.84 -24.55 -6.47
C THR A 92 -11.66 -23.03 -6.44
N PRO A 93 -12.71 -22.26 -6.82
CA PRO A 93 -12.65 -20.79 -6.71
C PRO A 93 -12.55 -20.34 -5.25
N LEU A 94 -11.70 -19.34 -5.00
CA LEU A 94 -11.56 -18.70 -3.69
C LEU A 94 -11.65 -17.19 -3.86
N LEU A 95 -12.56 -16.55 -3.11
CA LEU A 95 -12.68 -15.11 -3.04
C LEU A 95 -12.17 -14.61 -1.68
N LEU A 96 -11.21 -13.68 -1.71
CA LEU A 96 -10.68 -13.00 -0.53
C LEU A 96 -11.09 -11.52 -0.59
N MET A 97 -11.67 -11.02 0.50
CA MET A 97 -12.12 -9.62 0.63
C MET A 97 -11.52 -8.98 1.88
#